data_96d8465c97feb4c4662f41993130af57
#
_entry.id   96d8465c97feb4c4662f41993130af57
#
_cell.length_a   1.000
_cell.length_b   1.000
_cell.length_c   1.000
_cell.angle_alpha   90.00
_cell.angle_beta   90.00
_cell.angle_gamma   90.00
#
_symmetry.space_group_name_H-M   'P 1'
#
loop_
_entity.id
_entity.type
_entity.pdbx_description
1 polymer ?
#
loop_
_entity_poly.entity_id
_entity_poly.type
_entity_poly.pdbx_seq_one_letter_code
_entity_poly.pdbx_strand_id
1 'polypeptide(L)'
;MSNKLIDIIDITKSYDENVILDKLNLYIRENEFLTLLGPSGCGKTTLLRILGGFETPDSGNIIFDGKNINSLPPNRRQLNTVFQKYALFSHMSIAENIAFGLKIKGKSKGYIRDKIHYALKLVNLEGYGDRSPDSLSGGQQQRIAIARAIVNEPKVLLLDEPLGALDLKLRQDMQYELIRLKNELGITFVYVTHDQEEALTMSDTIVVMNQGYIQQIGTPEDIYNEPQNAFVADFIGDSNIIAATMLEDKVVRMLGAVWKCVDVGFGHNLPVDAVIRPEDIDLVKPGEGVIDGIVTNLIFKGVHYEMEVLANNYELLVHSTDMFPVGTEVGIKVDPFDIQIMKKPESEDEEAPAVEE
;
A
#
# COMPACT_ATOMS: atom_id res chain seq x y z
N MET A 1 -20.61 6.53 -10.81
CA MET A 1 -20.30 5.47 -9.82
C MET A 1 -19.66 4.34 -10.61
N SER A 2 -18.40 4.01 -10.33
CA SER A 2 -17.73 2.87 -11.00
C SER A 2 -18.39 1.57 -10.56
N ASN A 3 -18.63 0.66 -11.50
CA ASN A 3 -19.25 -0.65 -11.23
C ASN A 3 -18.32 -1.50 -10.36
N LYS A 4 -18.88 -2.22 -9.38
CA LYS A 4 -18.17 -3.28 -8.66
C LYS A 4 -17.85 -4.42 -9.64
N LEU A 5 -16.57 -4.75 -9.80
CA LEU A 5 -16.12 -5.86 -10.64
C LEU A 5 -15.96 -7.16 -9.84
N ILE A 6 -15.38 -7.04 -8.63
CA ILE A 6 -15.23 -8.17 -7.71
C ILE A 6 -15.87 -7.81 -6.38
N ASP A 7 -16.63 -8.74 -5.81
CA ASP A 7 -17.16 -8.66 -4.46
C ASP A 7 -16.67 -9.87 -3.65
N ILE A 8 -15.97 -9.62 -2.58
CA ILE A 8 -15.37 -10.58 -1.66
C ILE A 8 -16.22 -10.55 -0.40
N ILE A 9 -16.88 -11.66 -0.09
CA ILE A 9 -17.91 -11.73 0.96
C ILE A 9 -17.53 -12.80 1.98
N ASP A 10 -17.26 -12.38 3.22
CA ASP A 10 -17.00 -13.22 4.39
C ASP A 10 -15.92 -14.29 4.13
N ILE A 11 -14.85 -13.92 3.39
CA ILE A 11 -13.77 -14.86 3.09
C ILE A 11 -13.00 -15.22 4.36
N THR A 12 -13.00 -16.50 4.69
CA THR A 12 -12.19 -17.07 5.77
C THR A 12 -11.21 -18.07 5.19
N LYS A 13 -9.96 -18.03 5.67
CA LYS A 13 -8.91 -18.97 5.31
C LYS A 13 -8.02 -19.25 6.50
N SER A 14 -7.82 -20.54 6.77
CA SER A 14 -6.91 -21.02 7.81
C SER A 14 -5.89 -21.99 7.22
N TYR A 15 -4.73 -22.08 7.82
CA TYR A 15 -3.76 -23.13 7.62
C TYR A 15 -3.51 -23.81 8.96
N ASP A 16 -3.84 -25.07 9.04
CA ASP A 16 -3.90 -25.84 10.30
C ASP A 16 -4.79 -25.11 11.34
N GLU A 17 -4.25 -24.72 12.48
CA GLU A 17 -4.99 -24.00 13.52
C GLU A 17 -4.90 -22.47 13.40
N ASN A 18 -4.11 -21.94 12.44
CA ASN A 18 -3.88 -20.52 12.29
C ASN A 18 -4.87 -19.90 11.28
N VAL A 19 -5.71 -19.00 11.75
CA VAL A 19 -6.61 -18.21 10.90
C VAL A 19 -5.81 -17.08 10.26
N ILE A 20 -5.76 -17.07 8.92
CA ILE A 20 -5.02 -16.06 8.15
C ILE A 20 -5.94 -14.95 7.63
N LEU A 21 -7.18 -15.29 7.30
CA LEU A 21 -8.22 -14.34 6.92
C LEU A 21 -9.50 -14.75 7.68
N ASP A 22 -10.12 -13.79 8.35
CA ASP A 22 -11.34 -14.01 9.13
C ASP A 22 -12.47 -13.13 8.63
N LYS A 23 -13.45 -13.72 7.94
CA LYS A 23 -14.66 -13.09 7.40
C LYS A 23 -14.38 -11.77 6.67
N LEU A 24 -13.30 -11.77 5.88
CA LEU A 24 -12.87 -10.58 5.15
C LEU A 24 -13.90 -10.18 4.09
N ASN A 25 -14.27 -8.90 4.11
CA ASN A 25 -15.18 -8.29 3.15
C ASN A 25 -14.49 -7.16 2.42
N LEU A 26 -14.48 -7.20 1.09
CA LEU A 26 -13.84 -6.20 0.24
C LEU A 26 -14.52 -6.17 -1.13
N TYR A 27 -14.65 -5.01 -1.73
CA TYR A 27 -15.04 -4.92 -3.14
C TYR A 27 -13.97 -4.20 -3.97
N ILE A 28 -13.85 -4.60 -5.22
CA ILE A 28 -12.89 -4.05 -6.19
C ILE A 28 -13.69 -3.48 -7.37
N ARG A 29 -13.38 -2.25 -7.77
CA ARG A 29 -14.08 -1.56 -8.85
C ARG A 29 -13.45 -1.84 -10.21
N GLU A 30 -14.19 -1.59 -11.28
CA GLU A 30 -13.62 -1.61 -12.63
C GLU A 30 -12.65 -0.45 -12.83
N ASN A 31 -11.54 -0.75 -13.51
CA ASN A 31 -10.50 0.22 -13.89
C ASN A 31 -9.80 0.93 -12.72
N GLU A 32 -9.80 0.33 -11.52
CA GLU A 32 -9.04 0.84 -10.39
C GLU A 32 -7.69 0.13 -10.22
N PHE A 33 -6.75 0.85 -9.64
CA PHE A 33 -5.52 0.31 -9.07
C PHE A 33 -5.74 0.16 -7.55
N LEU A 34 -6.05 -1.04 -7.11
CA LEU A 34 -6.26 -1.35 -5.71
C LEU A 34 -5.00 -2.00 -5.14
N THR A 35 -4.47 -1.44 -4.06
CA THR A 35 -3.32 -2.00 -3.34
C THR A 35 -3.73 -2.62 -2.02
N LEU A 36 -3.31 -3.87 -1.81
CA LEU A 36 -3.32 -4.54 -0.51
C LEU A 36 -1.98 -4.25 0.16
N LEU A 37 -1.99 -3.44 1.20
CA LEU A 37 -0.81 -2.97 1.93
C LEU A 37 -0.82 -3.52 3.37
N GLY A 38 0.33 -3.85 3.92
CA GLY A 38 0.44 -4.32 5.31
C GLY A 38 1.72 -5.09 5.58
N PRO A 39 2.02 -5.45 6.82
CA PRO A 39 3.22 -6.19 7.20
C PRO A 39 3.24 -7.61 6.61
N SER A 40 4.41 -8.24 6.67
CA SER A 40 4.55 -9.63 6.23
C SER A 40 3.66 -10.56 7.05
N GLY A 41 3.00 -11.52 6.40
CA GLY A 41 2.16 -12.50 7.08
C GLY A 41 0.71 -12.05 7.38
N CYS A 42 0.31 -10.82 7.10
CA CYS A 42 -1.05 -10.33 7.39
C CYS A 42 -2.16 -10.83 6.42
N GLY A 43 -1.85 -11.74 5.48
CA GLY A 43 -2.86 -12.39 4.63
C GLY A 43 -2.97 -11.87 3.19
N LYS A 44 -2.25 -10.81 2.76
CA LYS A 44 -2.32 -10.21 1.41
C LYS A 44 -2.13 -11.21 0.28
N THR A 45 -1.00 -11.92 0.28
CA THR A 45 -0.69 -12.96 -0.73
C THR A 45 -1.70 -14.11 -0.70
N THR A 46 -2.21 -14.47 0.48
CA THR A 46 -3.27 -15.48 0.61
C THR A 46 -4.55 -15.03 -0.09
N LEU A 47 -4.99 -13.78 0.15
CA LEU A 47 -6.14 -13.19 -0.52
C LEU A 47 -5.94 -13.13 -2.04
N LEU A 48 -4.75 -12.69 -2.49
CA LEU A 48 -4.41 -12.65 -3.91
C LEU A 48 -4.47 -14.04 -4.55
N ARG A 49 -3.96 -15.08 -3.87
CA ARG A 49 -4.01 -16.48 -4.35
C ARG A 49 -5.43 -17.01 -4.42
N ILE A 50 -6.28 -16.66 -3.46
CA ILE A 50 -7.70 -17.00 -3.48
C ILE A 50 -8.39 -16.34 -4.66
N LEU A 51 -8.14 -15.07 -4.93
CA LEU A 51 -8.64 -14.36 -6.12
C LEU A 51 -8.16 -15.01 -7.41
N GLY A 52 -6.88 -15.37 -7.49
CA GLY A 52 -6.28 -16.05 -8.63
C GLY A 52 -6.77 -17.49 -8.84
N GLY A 53 -7.41 -18.10 -7.84
CA GLY A 53 -7.85 -19.50 -7.86
C GLY A 53 -6.75 -20.53 -7.61
N PHE A 54 -5.62 -20.09 -7.03
CA PHE A 54 -4.52 -20.96 -6.60
C PHE A 54 -4.75 -21.53 -5.20
N GLU A 55 -5.63 -20.87 -4.43
CA GLU A 55 -6.12 -21.30 -3.12
C GLU A 55 -7.64 -21.28 -3.10
N THR A 56 -8.22 -22.16 -2.27
CA THR A 56 -9.67 -22.19 -2.02
C THR A 56 -9.94 -21.63 -0.63
N PRO A 57 -10.86 -20.67 -0.47
CA PRO A 57 -11.26 -20.21 0.85
C PRO A 57 -11.98 -21.36 1.60
N ASP A 58 -11.92 -21.35 2.93
CA ASP A 58 -12.62 -22.33 3.77
C ASP A 58 -14.11 -21.98 3.86
N SER A 59 -14.43 -20.68 3.84
CA SER A 59 -15.81 -20.17 3.72
C SER A 59 -15.86 -18.84 3.00
N GLY A 60 -17.06 -18.37 2.70
CA GLY A 60 -17.31 -17.12 1.99
C GLY A 60 -17.36 -17.27 0.48
N ASN A 61 -17.55 -16.15 -0.23
CA ASN A 61 -17.78 -16.12 -1.67
C ASN A 61 -16.97 -15.04 -2.37
N ILE A 62 -16.50 -15.35 -3.57
CA ILE A 62 -15.92 -14.38 -4.51
C ILE A 62 -16.88 -14.26 -5.69
N ILE A 63 -17.46 -13.09 -5.85
CA ILE A 63 -18.35 -12.78 -6.95
C ILE A 63 -17.58 -11.92 -7.95
N PHE A 64 -17.37 -12.42 -9.15
CA PHE A 64 -16.72 -11.72 -10.25
C PHE A 64 -17.72 -11.46 -11.37
N ASP A 65 -17.95 -10.20 -11.72
CA ASP A 65 -18.92 -9.81 -12.75
C ASP A 65 -20.30 -10.49 -12.53
N GLY A 66 -20.78 -10.45 -11.26
CA GLY A 66 -22.04 -11.06 -10.82
C GLY A 66 -22.05 -12.60 -10.72
N LYS A 67 -20.93 -13.29 -10.92
CA LYS A 67 -20.84 -14.76 -10.88
C LYS A 67 -19.88 -15.23 -9.79
N ASN A 68 -20.31 -16.24 -9.02
CA ASN A 68 -19.42 -16.89 -8.06
C ASN A 68 -18.32 -17.67 -8.79
N ILE A 69 -17.07 -17.39 -8.46
CA ILE A 69 -15.89 -17.99 -9.10
C ILE A 69 -15.09 -18.92 -8.19
N ASN A 70 -15.56 -19.24 -6.96
CA ASN A 70 -14.82 -20.07 -6.01
C ASN A 70 -14.38 -21.40 -6.61
N SER A 71 -15.27 -22.07 -7.34
CA SER A 71 -15.03 -23.39 -7.96
C SER A 71 -14.25 -23.33 -9.27
N LEU A 72 -13.98 -22.12 -9.82
CA LEU A 72 -13.29 -22.01 -11.08
C LEU A 72 -11.77 -22.10 -10.89
N PRO A 73 -11.08 -22.98 -11.63
CA PRO A 73 -9.62 -23.07 -11.62
C PRO A 73 -9.00 -21.79 -12.25
N PRO A 74 -7.71 -21.49 -11.99
CA PRO A 74 -7.04 -20.26 -12.46
C PRO A 74 -7.20 -20.01 -13.97
N ASN A 75 -7.07 -21.04 -14.79
CA ASN A 75 -7.14 -20.94 -16.24
C ASN A 75 -8.53 -20.62 -16.82
N ARG A 76 -9.58 -20.69 -16.00
CA ARG A 76 -10.97 -20.34 -16.38
C ARG A 76 -11.41 -18.99 -15.80
N ARG A 77 -10.60 -18.35 -14.95
CA ARG A 77 -10.85 -17.01 -14.45
C ARG A 77 -10.37 -15.98 -15.47
N GLN A 78 -11.05 -14.84 -15.56
CA GLN A 78 -10.62 -13.71 -16.39
C GLN A 78 -9.64 -12.79 -15.65
N LEU A 79 -8.81 -13.42 -14.81
CA LEU A 79 -7.76 -12.77 -14.02
C LEU A 79 -6.43 -13.41 -14.40
N ASN A 80 -5.38 -12.60 -14.51
CA ASN A 80 -4.02 -13.12 -14.70
C ASN A 80 -3.13 -12.67 -13.54
N THR A 81 -2.18 -13.53 -13.16
CA THR A 81 -1.28 -13.26 -12.03
C THR A 81 0.16 -13.12 -12.51
N VAL A 82 0.84 -12.11 -12.02
CA VAL A 82 2.30 -11.95 -12.08
C VAL A 82 2.83 -12.24 -10.67
N PHE A 83 3.66 -13.27 -10.56
CA PHE A 83 4.26 -13.70 -9.30
C PHE A 83 5.54 -12.94 -9.00
N GLN A 84 5.92 -12.84 -7.74
CA GLN A 84 7.13 -12.18 -7.24
C GLN A 84 8.42 -12.60 -7.97
N LYS A 85 8.57 -13.88 -8.33
CA LYS A 85 9.72 -14.42 -9.09
C LYS A 85 9.49 -14.43 -10.60
N TYR A 86 8.57 -13.63 -11.13
CA TYR A 86 8.22 -13.49 -12.56
C TYR A 86 7.81 -14.79 -13.28
N ALA A 87 8.29 -15.95 -12.85
CA ALA A 87 8.00 -17.29 -13.37
C ALA A 87 8.08 -17.39 -14.91
N LEU A 88 9.10 -16.77 -15.53
CA LEU A 88 9.36 -16.91 -16.94
C LEU A 88 9.89 -18.32 -17.26
N PHE A 89 9.50 -18.87 -18.39
CA PHE A 89 9.98 -20.15 -18.86
C PHE A 89 11.40 -19.98 -19.47
N SER A 90 12.44 -20.37 -18.75
CA SER A 90 13.84 -20.16 -19.14
C SER A 90 14.23 -20.90 -20.44
N HIS A 91 13.56 -22.01 -20.74
CA HIS A 91 13.78 -22.81 -21.95
C HIS A 91 13.05 -22.26 -23.20
N MET A 92 12.32 -21.18 -23.07
CA MET A 92 11.56 -20.51 -24.15
C MET A 92 12.13 -19.13 -24.41
N SER A 93 12.06 -18.67 -25.66
CA SER A 93 12.33 -17.27 -26.00
C SER A 93 11.27 -16.34 -25.38
N ILE A 94 11.55 -15.04 -25.40
CA ILE A 94 10.60 -14.02 -24.90
C ILE A 94 9.30 -14.05 -25.70
N ALA A 95 9.38 -14.13 -27.03
CA ALA A 95 8.21 -14.26 -27.88
C ALA A 95 7.38 -15.52 -27.54
N GLU A 96 8.07 -16.64 -27.26
CA GLU A 96 7.40 -17.87 -26.87
C GLU A 96 6.75 -17.79 -25.49
N ASN A 97 7.40 -17.13 -24.52
CA ASN A 97 6.82 -16.84 -23.22
C ASN A 97 5.51 -16.02 -23.35
N ILE A 98 5.53 -14.94 -24.13
CA ILE A 98 4.35 -14.11 -24.38
C ILE A 98 3.26 -14.91 -25.11
N ALA A 99 3.63 -15.70 -26.12
CA ALA A 99 2.70 -16.49 -26.93
C ALA A 99 2.07 -17.66 -26.18
N PHE A 100 2.63 -18.11 -25.05
CA PHE A 100 2.29 -19.38 -24.42
C PHE A 100 0.78 -19.54 -24.17
N GLY A 101 0.16 -18.57 -23.51
CA GLY A 101 -1.27 -18.59 -23.22
C GLY A 101 -2.15 -18.56 -24.49
N LEU A 102 -1.73 -17.80 -25.50
CA LEU A 102 -2.44 -17.71 -26.76
C LEU A 102 -2.37 -19.01 -27.57
N LYS A 103 -1.22 -19.71 -27.52
CA LYS A 103 -1.05 -21.04 -28.16
C LYS A 103 -1.99 -22.06 -27.51
N ILE A 104 -2.08 -22.08 -26.17
CA ILE A 104 -3.00 -22.99 -25.44
C ILE A 104 -4.47 -22.70 -25.80
N LYS A 105 -4.82 -21.41 -25.98
CA LYS A 105 -6.16 -20.99 -26.42
C LYS A 105 -6.43 -21.26 -27.92
N GLY A 106 -5.50 -21.85 -28.65
CA GLY A 106 -5.64 -22.21 -30.06
C GLY A 106 -5.76 -21.01 -31.02
N LYS A 107 -5.19 -19.85 -30.65
CA LYS A 107 -5.23 -18.66 -31.52
C LYS A 107 -4.39 -18.86 -32.78
N SER A 108 -4.78 -18.20 -33.89
CA SER A 108 -4.06 -18.30 -35.16
C SER A 108 -2.63 -17.73 -35.08
N LYS A 109 -1.75 -18.24 -35.92
CA LYS A 109 -0.33 -17.78 -35.94
C LYS A 109 -0.20 -16.28 -36.24
N GLY A 110 -1.07 -15.73 -37.12
CA GLY A 110 -1.11 -14.30 -37.41
C GLY A 110 -1.49 -13.49 -36.18
N TYR A 111 -2.60 -13.85 -35.55
CA TYR A 111 -3.05 -13.20 -34.32
C TYR A 111 -1.96 -13.23 -33.20
N ILE A 112 -1.31 -14.38 -33.00
CA ILE A 112 -0.24 -14.52 -31.99
C ILE A 112 0.91 -13.56 -32.32
N ARG A 113 1.37 -13.50 -33.58
CA ARG A 113 2.46 -12.62 -33.98
C ARG A 113 2.13 -11.14 -33.72
N ASP A 114 0.92 -10.72 -34.09
CA ASP A 114 0.50 -9.33 -33.92
C ASP A 114 0.38 -8.97 -32.43
N LYS A 115 -0.11 -9.90 -31.60
CA LYS A 115 -0.20 -9.73 -30.14
C LYS A 115 1.18 -9.71 -29.45
N ILE A 116 2.15 -10.50 -29.90
CA ILE A 116 3.53 -10.44 -29.40
C ILE A 116 4.13 -9.06 -29.69
N HIS A 117 4.00 -8.59 -30.93
CA HIS A 117 4.52 -7.28 -31.32
C HIS A 117 3.89 -6.16 -30.49
N TYR A 118 2.56 -6.18 -30.34
CA TYR A 118 1.82 -5.25 -29.47
C TYR A 118 2.30 -5.29 -28.03
N ALA A 119 2.42 -6.48 -27.43
CA ALA A 119 2.83 -6.63 -26.03
C ALA A 119 4.27 -6.15 -25.80
N LEU A 120 5.21 -6.46 -26.70
CA LEU A 120 6.58 -5.98 -26.62
C LEU A 120 6.70 -4.47 -26.75
N LYS A 121 5.90 -3.87 -27.66
CA LYS A 121 5.81 -2.41 -27.81
C LYS A 121 5.27 -1.77 -26.52
N LEU A 122 4.20 -2.33 -25.97
CA LEU A 122 3.55 -1.83 -24.74
C LEU A 122 4.50 -1.73 -23.54
N VAL A 123 5.44 -2.68 -23.42
CA VAL A 123 6.42 -2.72 -22.32
C VAL A 123 7.81 -2.15 -22.72
N ASN A 124 7.91 -1.43 -23.84
CA ASN A 124 9.14 -0.81 -24.37
C ASN A 124 10.30 -1.80 -24.55
N LEU A 125 10.03 -3.02 -25.05
CA LEU A 125 11.00 -4.08 -25.34
C LEU A 125 10.88 -4.60 -26.76
N GLU A 126 10.60 -3.72 -27.74
CA GLU A 126 10.60 -4.07 -29.16
C GLU A 126 11.94 -4.66 -29.59
N GLY A 127 11.93 -5.70 -30.41
CA GLY A 127 13.13 -6.39 -30.86
C GLY A 127 13.73 -7.42 -29.90
N TYR A 128 13.14 -7.62 -28.71
CA TYR A 128 13.65 -8.59 -27.72
C TYR A 128 13.05 -9.99 -27.89
N GLY A 129 12.16 -10.21 -28.83
CA GLY A 129 11.38 -11.45 -28.97
C GLY A 129 12.21 -12.74 -29.00
N ASP A 130 13.35 -12.72 -29.69
CA ASP A 130 14.21 -13.92 -29.87
C ASP A 130 15.21 -14.15 -28.74
N ARG A 131 15.28 -13.24 -27.75
CA ARG A 131 16.21 -13.37 -26.62
C ARG A 131 15.73 -14.42 -25.61
N SER A 132 16.66 -14.97 -24.84
CA SER A 132 16.38 -15.78 -23.66
C SER A 132 16.01 -14.90 -22.46
N PRO A 133 15.08 -15.31 -21.57
CA PRO A 133 14.82 -14.63 -20.32
C PRO A 133 16.05 -14.36 -19.46
N ASP A 134 17.00 -15.29 -19.42
CA ASP A 134 18.24 -15.20 -18.63
C ASP A 134 19.19 -14.08 -19.11
N SER A 135 19.00 -13.57 -20.33
CA SER A 135 19.77 -12.44 -20.85
C SER A 135 19.24 -11.07 -20.43
N LEU A 136 18.14 -11.03 -19.69
CA LEU A 136 17.45 -9.82 -19.29
C LEU A 136 17.78 -9.38 -17.87
N SER A 137 17.80 -8.07 -17.61
CA SER A 137 17.78 -7.54 -16.24
C SER A 137 16.47 -7.87 -15.52
N GLY A 138 16.45 -7.80 -14.19
CA GLY A 138 15.25 -8.07 -13.38
C GLY A 138 14.03 -7.25 -13.81
N GLY A 139 14.20 -5.94 -14.03
CA GLY A 139 13.09 -5.09 -14.52
C GLY A 139 12.65 -5.43 -15.95
N GLN A 140 13.55 -5.88 -16.83
CA GLN A 140 13.16 -6.37 -18.15
C GLN A 140 12.40 -7.70 -18.05
N GLN A 141 12.82 -8.61 -17.18
CA GLN A 141 12.09 -9.87 -16.91
C GLN A 141 10.69 -9.60 -16.39
N GLN A 142 10.55 -8.64 -15.47
CA GLN A 142 9.26 -8.21 -14.95
C GLN A 142 8.35 -7.66 -16.05
N ARG A 143 8.86 -6.76 -16.90
CA ARG A 143 8.09 -6.23 -18.04
C ARG A 143 7.61 -7.35 -18.96
N ILE A 144 8.43 -8.38 -19.21
CA ILE A 144 8.00 -9.53 -20.00
C ILE A 144 6.94 -10.38 -19.28
N ALA A 145 7.04 -10.54 -17.96
CA ALA A 145 6.00 -11.24 -17.20
C ALA A 145 4.65 -10.49 -17.26
N ILE A 146 4.68 -9.17 -17.17
CA ILE A 146 3.51 -8.32 -17.36
C ILE A 146 2.97 -8.44 -18.80
N ALA A 147 3.83 -8.36 -19.82
CA ALA A 147 3.44 -8.53 -21.22
C ALA A 147 2.76 -9.89 -21.47
N ARG A 148 3.31 -10.97 -20.90
CA ARG A 148 2.72 -12.33 -20.93
C ARG A 148 1.35 -12.38 -20.28
N ALA A 149 1.16 -11.64 -19.20
CA ALA A 149 -0.13 -11.60 -18.52
C ALA A 149 -1.17 -10.80 -19.31
N ILE A 150 -0.79 -9.62 -19.81
CA ILE A 150 -1.68 -8.68 -20.52
C ILE A 150 -2.12 -9.22 -21.88
N VAL A 151 -1.26 -9.95 -22.61
CA VAL A 151 -1.55 -10.43 -23.97
C VAL A 151 -2.81 -11.30 -24.04
N ASN A 152 -3.22 -11.88 -22.92
CA ASN A 152 -4.43 -12.67 -22.80
C ASN A 152 -5.71 -11.83 -22.59
N GLU A 153 -5.59 -10.50 -22.55
CA GLU A 153 -6.68 -9.53 -22.36
C GLU A 153 -7.52 -9.84 -21.10
N PRO A 154 -6.87 -9.89 -19.90
CA PRO A 154 -7.62 -10.12 -18.68
C PRO A 154 -8.43 -8.88 -18.29
N LYS A 155 -9.53 -9.07 -17.54
CA LYS A 155 -10.22 -7.94 -16.90
C LYS A 155 -9.47 -7.43 -15.66
N VAL A 156 -8.71 -8.31 -15.00
CA VAL A 156 -7.95 -7.99 -13.79
C VAL A 156 -6.54 -8.55 -13.88
N LEU A 157 -5.56 -7.74 -13.49
CA LEU A 157 -4.18 -8.15 -13.31
C LEU A 157 -3.85 -8.19 -11.81
N LEU A 158 -3.47 -9.36 -11.33
CA LEU A 158 -3.02 -9.60 -9.95
C LEU A 158 -1.49 -9.54 -9.91
N LEU A 159 -0.92 -8.74 -9.02
CA LEU A 159 0.52 -8.50 -8.90
C LEU A 159 0.96 -8.79 -7.46
N ASP A 160 1.81 -9.80 -7.27
CA ASP A 160 2.30 -10.24 -5.96
C ASP A 160 3.73 -9.73 -5.75
N GLU A 161 3.90 -8.62 -5.02
CA GLU A 161 5.18 -7.94 -4.71
C GLU A 161 6.12 -7.82 -5.93
N PRO A 162 5.66 -7.32 -7.07
CA PRO A 162 6.44 -7.42 -8.30
C PRO A 162 7.70 -6.55 -8.30
N LEU A 163 7.77 -5.48 -7.48
CA LEU A 163 8.88 -4.53 -7.45
C LEU A 163 9.93 -4.83 -6.36
N GLY A 164 9.65 -5.76 -5.44
CA GLY A 164 10.48 -5.99 -4.25
C GLY A 164 11.94 -6.41 -4.52
N ALA A 165 12.25 -6.96 -5.72
CA ALA A 165 13.60 -7.38 -6.08
C ALA A 165 14.40 -6.34 -6.90
N LEU A 166 13.84 -5.13 -7.11
CA LEU A 166 14.45 -4.08 -7.94
C LEU A 166 15.20 -3.05 -7.08
N ASP A 167 16.27 -2.49 -7.63
CA ASP A 167 16.91 -1.30 -7.06
C ASP A 167 15.98 -0.07 -7.10
N LEU A 168 16.26 0.93 -6.26
CA LEU A 168 15.40 2.09 -6.06
C LEU A 168 15.03 2.80 -7.38
N LYS A 169 16.02 3.09 -8.24
CA LYS A 169 15.77 3.82 -9.49
C LYS A 169 14.89 3.02 -10.45
N LEU A 170 15.21 1.73 -10.60
CA LEU A 170 14.44 0.84 -11.47
C LEU A 170 13.03 0.62 -10.92
N ARG A 171 12.85 0.60 -9.60
CA ARG A 171 11.56 0.52 -8.93
C ARG A 171 10.69 1.73 -9.29
N GLN A 172 11.21 2.95 -9.16
CA GLN A 172 10.50 4.18 -9.53
C GLN A 172 10.12 4.20 -11.02
N ASP A 173 11.03 3.83 -11.91
CA ASP A 173 10.72 3.73 -13.35
C ASP A 173 9.57 2.73 -13.61
N MET A 174 9.54 1.63 -12.87
CA MET A 174 8.49 0.61 -13.01
C MET A 174 7.15 1.02 -12.40
N GLN A 175 7.13 1.83 -11.34
CA GLN A 175 5.91 2.42 -10.79
C GLN A 175 5.20 3.28 -11.86
N TYR A 176 5.92 4.21 -12.48
CA TYR A 176 5.38 5.02 -13.57
C TYR A 176 4.87 4.17 -14.74
N GLU A 177 5.61 3.10 -15.08
CA GLU A 177 5.21 2.18 -16.14
C GLU A 177 3.91 1.44 -15.82
N LEU A 178 3.71 0.98 -14.56
CA LEU A 178 2.48 0.32 -14.13
C LEU A 178 1.28 1.27 -14.17
N ILE A 179 1.44 2.52 -13.70
CA ILE A 179 0.42 3.55 -13.77
C ILE A 179 0.03 3.82 -15.23
N ARG A 180 1.03 3.98 -16.12
CA ARG A 180 0.81 4.16 -17.56
C ARG A 180 0.04 3.00 -18.15
N LEU A 181 0.45 1.76 -17.87
CA LEU A 181 -0.21 0.55 -18.35
C LEU A 181 -1.67 0.45 -17.88
N LYS A 182 -1.94 0.77 -16.62
CA LYS A 182 -3.32 0.80 -16.08
C LYS A 182 -4.20 1.76 -16.88
N ASN A 183 -3.71 2.98 -17.11
CA ASN A 183 -4.45 4.01 -17.82
C ASN A 183 -4.65 3.68 -19.31
N GLU A 184 -3.63 3.11 -19.97
CA GLU A 184 -3.66 2.76 -21.38
C GLU A 184 -4.57 1.56 -21.67
N LEU A 185 -4.57 0.56 -20.79
CA LEU A 185 -5.30 -0.68 -20.97
C LEU A 185 -6.74 -0.63 -20.45
N GLY A 186 -7.04 0.26 -19.51
CA GLY A 186 -8.35 0.33 -18.84
C GLY A 186 -8.75 -0.97 -18.14
N ILE A 187 -7.78 -1.68 -17.53
CA ILE A 187 -8.01 -2.90 -16.76
C ILE A 187 -7.82 -2.62 -15.26
N THR A 188 -8.41 -3.46 -14.44
CA THR A 188 -8.26 -3.38 -12.98
C THR A 188 -6.95 -4.03 -12.53
N PHE A 189 -6.23 -3.37 -11.62
CA PHE A 189 -5.03 -3.90 -10.98
C PHE A 189 -5.32 -4.21 -9.52
N VAL A 190 -4.89 -5.38 -9.06
CA VAL A 190 -4.81 -5.73 -7.63
C VAL A 190 -3.36 -5.98 -7.30
N TYR A 191 -2.80 -5.11 -6.51
CA TYR A 191 -1.38 -5.03 -6.22
C TYR A 191 -1.12 -5.39 -4.76
N VAL A 192 -0.16 -6.24 -4.49
CA VAL A 192 0.29 -6.58 -3.14
C VAL A 192 1.67 -5.99 -2.91
N THR A 193 1.83 -5.26 -1.82
CA THR A 193 3.12 -4.76 -1.37
C THR A 193 3.16 -4.62 0.16
N HIS A 194 4.35 -4.48 0.70
CA HIS A 194 4.61 -4.00 2.05
C HIS A 194 5.30 -2.61 2.04
N ASP A 195 5.55 -2.07 0.84
CA ASP A 195 6.19 -0.78 0.63
C ASP A 195 5.12 0.32 0.57
N GLN A 196 5.21 1.27 1.49
CA GLN A 196 4.26 2.37 1.64
C GLN A 196 4.35 3.36 0.47
N GLU A 197 5.58 3.66 0.00
CA GLU A 197 5.80 4.58 -1.14
C GLU A 197 5.13 4.05 -2.40
N GLU A 198 5.23 2.72 -2.66
CA GLU A 198 4.55 2.08 -3.78
C GLU A 198 3.03 2.26 -3.69
N ALA A 199 2.46 1.99 -2.51
CA ALA A 199 1.02 2.09 -2.29
C ALA A 199 0.52 3.54 -2.45
N LEU A 200 1.18 4.50 -1.82
CA LEU A 200 0.80 5.92 -1.88
C LEU A 200 0.93 6.50 -3.30
N THR A 201 1.94 6.04 -4.07
CA THR A 201 2.23 6.61 -5.40
C THR A 201 1.32 6.06 -6.50
N MET A 202 0.96 4.77 -6.44
CA MET A 202 0.31 4.10 -7.58
C MET A 202 -1.19 3.86 -7.41
N SER A 203 -1.74 3.93 -6.20
CA SER A 203 -3.08 3.41 -5.93
C SER A 203 -4.17 4.44 -6.16
N ASP A 204 -5.31 4.00 -6.65
CA ASP A 204 -6.58 4.73 -6.53
C ASP A 204 -7.24 4.41 -5.17
N THR A 205 -7.03 3.18 -4.67
CA THR A 205 -7.57 2.69 -3.40
C THR A 205 -6.52 1.85 -2.68
N ILE A 206 -6.26 2.15 -1.42
CA ILE A 206 -5.39 1.36 -0.54
C ILE A 206 -6.27 0.62 0.47
N VAL A 207 -5.97 -0.67 0.67
CA VAL A 207 -6.55 -1.52 1.70
C VAL A 207 -5.42 -1.87 2.67
N VAL A 208 -5.41 -1.24 3.82
CA VAL A 208 -4.42 -1.54 4.87
C VAL A 208 -4.88 -2.76 5.64
N MET A 209 -4.02 -3.78 5.71
CA MET A 209 -4.31 -5.06 6.35
C MET A 209 -3.33 -5.33 7.50
N ASN A 210 -3.85 -5.86 8.59
CA ASN A 210 -3.04 -6.37 9.71
C ASN A 210 -3.70 -7.61 10.30
N GLN A 211 -2.91 -8.65 10.60
CA GLN A 211 -3.36 -9.89 11.28
C GLN A 211 -4.65 -10.51 10.69
N GLY A 212 -4.80 -10.48 9.37
CA GLY A 212 -5.95 -11.05 8.67
C GLY A 212 -7.18 -10.15 8.56
N TYR A 213 -7.13 -8.94 9.13
CA TYR A 213 -8.21 -7.97 9.13
C TYR A 213 -7.87 -6.74 8.29
N ILE A 214 -8.90 -6.10 7.74
CA ILE A 214 -8.78 -4.80 7.10
C ILE A 214 -8.83 -3.74 8.21
N GLN A 215 -7.79 -2.90 8.28
CA GLN A 215 -7.68 -1.81 9.24
C GLN A 215 -8.32 -0.53 8.71
N GLN A 216 -8.10 -0.24 7.42
CA GLN A 216 -8.67 0.93 6.76
C GLN A 216 -8.71 0.72 5.25
N ILE A 217 -9.69 1.32 4.58
CA ILE A 217 -9.79 1.43 3.12
C ILE A 217 -10.00 2.92 2.80
N GLY A 218 -9.20 3.45 1.88
CA GLY A 218 -9.32 4.85 1.46
C GLY A 218 -8.46 5.17 0.24
N THR A 219 -8.49 6.43 -0.18
CA THR A 219 -7.52 6.96 -1.13
C THR A 219 -6.14 7.08 -0.46
N PRO A 220 -5.03 7.23 -1.20
CA PRO A 220 -3.72 7.51 -0.60
C PRO A 220 -3.76 8.69 0.39
N GLU A 221 -4.43 9.77 0.01
CA GLU A 221 -4.58 10.95 0.86
C GLU A 221 -5.36 10.65 2.14
N ASP A 222 -6.49 9.89 2.07
CA ASP A 222 -7.27 9.52 3.24
C ASP A 222 -6.46 8.66 4.22
N ILE A 223 -5.68 7.69 3.68
CA ILE A 223 -4.88 6.76 4.49
C ILE A 223 -3.72 7.50 5.20
N TYR A 224 -3.10 8.47 4.53
CA TYR A 224 -1.98 9.23 5.08
C TYR A 224 -2.43 10.32 6.06
N ASN A 225 -3.43 11.12 5.65
CA ASN A 225 -3.86 12.31 6.40
C ASN A 225 -4.90 12.00 7.47
N GLU A 226 -5.74 10.96 7.29
CA GLU A 226 -6.84 10.62 8.20
C GLU A 226 -6.77 9.15 8.64
N PRO A 227 -5.68 8.70 9.29
CA PRO A 227 -5.57 7.32 9.77
C PRO A 227 -6.64 7.02 10.82
N GLN A 228 -7.32 5.86 10.70
CA GLN A 228 -8.41 5.49 11.60
C GLN A 228 -7.95 4.95 12.95
N ASN A 229 -6.72 4.48 13.05
CA ASN A 229 -6.11 3.98 14.28
C ASN A 229 -4.59 4.17 14.30
N ALA A 230 -3.99 3.98 15.48
CA ALA A 230 -2.56 4.16 15.70
C ALA A 230 -1.70 3.26 14.79
N PHE A 231 -2.15 2.01 14.55
CA PHE A 231 -1.45 1.11 13.63
C PHE A 231 -1.35 1.69 12.22
N VAL A 232 -2.44 2.22 11.66
CA VAL A 232 -2.42 2.81 10.31
C VAL A 232 -1.52 4.04 10.29
N ALA A 233 -1.60 4.90 11.32
CA ALA A 233 -0.78 6.10 11.43
C ALA A 233 0.71 5.77 11.42
N ASP A 234 1.15 4.83 12.24
CA ASP A 234 2.54 4.39 12.39
C ASP A 234 3.02 3.59 11.18
N PHE A 235 2.15 2.74 10.63
CA PHE A 235 2.52 1.88 9.51
C PHE A 235 2.66 2.64 8.17
N ILE A 236 1.96 3.78 7.97
CA ILE A 236 1.93 4.50 6.67
C ILE A 236 3.01 5.59 6.57
N GLY A 237 3.70 5.87 7.61
CA GLY A 237 4.77 6.89 7.65
C GLY A 237 5.09 7.25 9.08
N ASP A 238 6.20 7.94 9.25
CA ASP A 238 6.59 8.39 10.58
C ASP A 238 5.48 9.25 11.20
N SER A 239 5.22 9.05 12.49
CA SER A 239 4.16 9.75 13.21
C SER A 239 4.55 10.00 14.65
N ASN A 240 4.22 11.17 15.17
CA ASN A 240 4.22 11.44 16.60
C ASN A 240 2.84 11.04 17.15
N ILE A 241 2.75 9.89 17.83
CA ILE A 241 1.52 9.43 18.48
C ILE A 241 1.61 9.77 19.96
N ILE A 242 0.80 10.74 20.38
CA ILE A 242 0.91 11.38 21.69
C ILE A 242 -0.34 11.07 22.51
N ALA A 243 -0.13 10.49 23.71
CA ALA A 243 -1.24 10.31 24.65
C ALA A 243 -1.83 11.66 25.06
N ALA A 244 -3.12 11.83 24.82
CA ALA A 244 -3.81 13.11 24.95
C ALA A 244 -5.16 12.95 25.69
N THR A 245 -5.79 14.07 26.01
CA THR A 245 -7.13 14.13 26.57
C THR A 245 -7.94 15.13 25.77
N MET A 246 -9.00 14.68 25.12
CA MET A 246 -9.98 15.57 24.49
C MET A 246 -10.76 16.29 25.58
N LEU A 247 -10.55 17.59 25.73
CA LEU A 247 -11.23 18.39 26.76
C LEU A 247 -12.68 18.70 26.37
N GLU A 248 -12.85 19.13 25.14
CA GLU A 248 -14.12 19.41 24.45
C GLU A 248 -13.87 19.40 22.94
N ASP A 249 -14.90 19.47 22.14
CA ASP A 249 -14.77 19.55 20.69
C ASP A 249 -13.78 20.65 20.28
N LYS A 250 -12.82 20.29 19.43
CA LYS A 250 -11.74 21.15 18.91
C LYS A 250 -10.70 21.58 19.94
N VAL A 251 -10.64 20.98 21.11
CA VAL A 251 -9.68 21.31 22.18
C VAL A 251 -9.10 20.05 22.81
N VAL A 252 -7.81 19.85 22.65
CA VAL A 252 -7.08 18.69 23.18
C VAL A 252 -5.97 19.11 24.12
N ARG A 253 -5.75 18.36 25.20
CA ARG A 253 -4.61 18.52 26.09
C ARG A 253 -3.59 17.44 25.77
N MET A 254 -2.40 17.84 25.34
CA MET A 254 -1.25 16.95 25.11
C MET A 254 0.04 17.68 25.45
N LEU A 255 1.11 16.95 25.74
CA LEU A 255 2.43 17.52 26.08
C LEU A 255 2.37 18.61 27.16
N GLY A 256 1.49 18.47 28.14
CA GLY A 256 1.34 19.43 29.25
C GLY A 256 0.66 20.76 28.89
N ALA A 257 0.25 20.99 27.64
CA ALA A 257 -0.41 22.20 27.16
C ALA A 257 -1.77 21.94 26.52
N VAL A 258 -2.53 22.99 26.28
CA VAL A 258 -3.83 22.94 25.59
C VAL A 258 -3.63 23.37 24.14
N TRP A 259 -4.06 22.52 23.22
CA TRP A 259 -3.95 22.72 21.79
C TRP A 259 -5.33 22.82 21.16
N LYS A 260 -5.42 23.54 20.06
CA LYS A 260 -6.61 23.54 19.20
C LYS A 260 -6.48 22.45 18.15
N CYS A 261 -7.58 21.77 17.85
CA CYS A 261 -7.71 20.83 16.72
C CYS A 261 -9.01 21.08 15.97
N VAL A 262 -9.29 20.32 14.93
CA VAL A 262 -10.55 20.48 14.16
C VAL A 262 -11.57 19.38 14.49
N ASP A 263 -11.16 18.33 15.15
CA ASP A 263 -11.94 17.15 15.44
C ASP A 263 -13.09 17.40 16.44
N VAL A 264 -14.20 16.70 16.21
CA VAL A 264 -15.43 16.80 17.00
C VAL A 264 -16.02 15.41 17.29
N GLY A 265 -16.88 15.31 18.31
CA GLY A 265 -17.63 14.09 18.59
C GLY A 265 -16.88 13.03 19.42
N PHE A 266 -15.73 13.36 19.98
CA PHE A 266 -14.97 12.47 20.90
C PHE A 266 -15.49 12.51 22.34
N GLY A 267 -16.29 13.53 22.72
CA GLY A 267 -16.81 13.71 24.08
C GLY A 267 -15.94 14.64 24.94
N HIS A 268 -16.21 14.68 26.26
CA HIS A 268 -15.54 15.58 27.20
C HIS A 268 -14.62 14.81 28.14
N ASN A 269 -13.39 15.29 28.31
CA ASN A 269 -12.38 14.74 29.21
C ASN A 269 -12.11 13.23 28.96
N LEU A 270 -12.12 12.80 27.71
CA LEU A 270 -11.85 11.42 27.34
C LEU A 270 -10.39 11.24 26.89
N PRO A 271 -9.74 10.11 27.30
CA PRO A 271 -8.43 9.77 26.82
C PRO A 271 -8.50 9.45 25.33
N VAL A 272 -7.56 10.03 24.57
CA VAL A 272 -7.42 9.88 23.11
C VAL A 272 -5.94 9.79 22.76
N ASP A 273 -5.62 9.43 21.53
CA ASP A 273 -4.31 9.62 20.94
C ASP A 273 -4.37 10.78 19.95
N ALA A 274 -3.39 11.68 20.05
CA ALA A 274 -3.18 12.74 19.06
C ALA A 274 -2.05 12.32 18.14
N VAL A 275 -2.28 12.37 16.84
CA VAL A 275 -1.29 12.06 15.79
C VAL A 275 -0.89 13.35 15.10
N ILE A 276 0.41 13.54 14.96
CA ILE A 276 1.00 14.68 14.26
C ILE A 276 2.11 14.14 13.36
N ARG A 277 2.06 14.47 12.08
CA ARG A 277 3.12 14.11 11.14
C ARG A 277 4.38 14.93 11.44
N PRO A 278 5.59 14.36 11.29
CA PRO A 278 6.84 15.09 11.55
C PRO A 278 7.01 16.36 10.71
N GLU A 279 6.51 16.38 9.49
CA GLU A 279 6.54 17.52 8.56
C GLU A 279 5.56 18.65 8.93
N ASP A 280 4.56 18.38 9.75
CA ASP A 280 3.53 19.33 10.17
C ASP A 280 3.91 20.09 11.45
N ILE A 281 5.09 19.78 12.01
CA ILE A 281 5.62 20.47 13.19
C ILE A 281 6.52 21.62 12.75
N ASP A 282 6.07 22.84 13.00
CA ASP A 282 6.86 24.06 12.83
C ASP A 282 7.75 24.33 14.05
N LEU A 283 9.05 24.45 13.82
CA LEU A 283 10.00 24.94 14.83
C LEU A 283 10.16 26.47 14.69
N VAL A 284 9.79 27.19 15.76
CA VAL A 284 9.82 28.65 15.83
C VAL A 284 10.77 29.11 16.94
N LYS A 285 10.88 30.42 17.19
CA LYS A 285 11.67 30.92 18.32
C LYS A 285 11.03 30.51 19.64
N PRO A 286 11.84 30.30 20.69
CA PRO A 286 11.33 30.02 22.04
C PRO A 286 10.29 31.05 22.47
N GLY A 287 9.15 30.58 22.99
CA GLY A 287 8.02 31.40 23.43
C GLY A 287 7.06 31.84 22.32
N GLU A 288 7.33 31.56 21.03
CA GLU A 288 6.42 31.81 19.91
C GLU A 288 5.54 30.58 19.58
N GLY A 289 5.90 29.40 20.11
CA GLY A 289 5.13 28.14 20.00
C GLY A 289 4.10 27.97 21.12
N VAL A 290 3.41 26.85 21.11
CA VAL A 290 2.50 26.43 22.20
C VAL A 290 3.28 25.89 23.40
N ILE A 291 4.38 25.20 23.12
CA ILE A 291 5.36 24.70 24.09
C ILE A 291 6.77 24.95 23.57
N ASP A 292 7.74 24.91 24.46
CA ASP A 292 9.15 24.97 24.09
C ASP A 292 9.81 23.60 24.28
N GLY A 293 10.85 23.32 23.48
CA GLY A 293 11.64 22.09 23.50
C GLY A 293 13.10 22.34 23.20
N ILE A 294 13.91 21.30 23.28
CA ILE A 294 15.34 21.35 22.97
C ILE A 294 15.64 20.30 21.91
N VAL A 295 16.33 20.68 20.85
CA VAL A 295 16.80 19.75 19.81
C VAL A 295 17.83 18.80 20.40
N THR A 296 17.56 17.51 20.39
CA THR A 296 18.42 16.44 20.96
C THR A 296 19.21 15.72 19.89
N ASN A 297 18.66 15.58 18.68
CA ASN A 297 19.30 14.92 17.55
C ASN A 297 19.05 15.66 16.24
N LEU A 298 19.95 15.50 15.25
CA LEU A 298 19.86 16.13 13.95
C LEU A 298 20.52 15.26 12.88
N ILE A 299 19.75 14.83 11.89
CA ILE A 299 20.21 14.00 10.76
C ILE A 299 19.81 14.66 9.45
N PHE A 300 20.76 14.78 8.51
CA PHE A 300 20.45 15.26 7.15
C PHE A 300 20.04 14.09 6.24
N LYS A 301 18.82 14.10 5.73
CA LYS A 301 18.24 13.07 4.85
C LYS A 301 18.28 13.45 3.35
N GLY A 302 19.00 14.49 2.97
CA GLY A 302 19.14 14.95 1.59
C GLY A 302 18.17 16.07 1.23
N VAL A 303 16.87 15.90 1.33
CA VAL A 303 15.85 16.91 1.02
C VAL A 303 15.36 17.66 2.26
N HIS A 304 15.48 17.08 3.44
CA HIS A 304 15.09 17.67 4.73
C HIS A 304 16.06 17.26 5.82
N TYR A 305 15.96 17.90 6.96
CA TYR A 305 16.57 17.51 8.22
C TYR A 305 15.52 16.78 9.06
N GLU A 306 15.92 15.65 9.60
CA GLU A 306 15.19 14.90 10.63
C GLU A 306 15.76 15.30 11.98
N MET A 307 14.92 15.80 12.87
CA MET A 307 15.31 16.29 14.18
C MET A 307 14.45 15.63 15.25
N GLU A 308 15.08 15.29 16.37
CA GLU A 308 14.37 14.91 17.59
C GLU A 308 14.36 16.11 18.51
N VAL A 309 13.19 16.46 19.04
CA VAL A 309 12.98 17.61 19.92
C VAL A 309 12.36 17.13 21.22
N LEU A 310 13.11 17.23 22.31
CA LEU A 310 12.62 16.88 23.63
C LEU A 310 11.77 18.03 24.21
N ALA A 311 10.48 17.78 24.39
CA ALA A 311 9.53 18.70 24.99
C ALA A 311 8.69 17.99 26.06
N ASN A 312 8.70 18.48 27.30
CA ASN A 312 7.93 17.92 28.43
C ASN A 312 8.10 16.40 28.61
N ASN A 313 9.34 15.90 28.52
CA ASN A 313 9.69 14.47 28.59
C ASN A 313 9.15 13.59 27.46
N TYR A 314 8.73 14.20 26.37
CA TYR A 314 8.37 13.50 25.15
C TYR A 314 9.32 13.90 24.02
N GLU A 315 9.80 12.94 23.27
CA GLU A 315 10.70 13.14 22.13
C GLU A 315 9.87 13.18 20.84
N LEU A 316 9.80 14.40 20.25
CA LEU A 316 9.07 14.63 19.01
C LEU A 316 10.01 14.46 17.82
N LEU A 317 9.61 13.69 16.84
CA LEU A 317 10.25 13.63 15.53
C LEU A 317 9.75 14.79 14.67
N VAL A 318 10.66 15.54 14.06
CA VAL A 318 10.36 16.72 13.22
C VAL A 318 11.12 16.65 11.90
N HIS A 319 10.42 16.83 10.80
CA HIS A 319 11.01 16.95 9.46
C HIS A 319 10.93 18.42 9.02
N SER A 320 12.06 19.04 8.70
CA SER A 320 12.11 20.44 8.27
C SER A 320 13.20 20.69 7.23
N THR A 321 12.97 21.64 6.33
CA THR A 321 14.03 22.15 5.45
C THR A 321 14.97 23.09 6.18
N ASP A 322 14.54 23.64 7.31
CA ASP A 322 15.35 24.51 8.17
C ASP A 322 16.12 23.68 9.20
N MET A 323 17.37 24.02 9.43
CA MET A 323 18.26 23.32 10.36
C MET A 323 18.32 24.05 11.71
N PHE A 324 18.11 23.30 12.80
CA PHE A 324 18.33 23.73 14.15
C PHE A 324 19.40 22.85 14.81
N PRO A 325 20.57 23.39 15.22
CA PRO A 325 21.63 22.60 15.84
C PRO A 325 21.19 21.91 17.14
N VAL A 326 21.78 20.77 17.43
CA VAL A 326 21.59 20.08 18.73
C VAL A 326 21.90 21.01 19.89
N GLY A 327 21.03 21.04 20.90
CA GLY A 327 21.08 21.92 22.06
C GLY A 327 20.39 23.26 21.86
N THR A 328 19.81 23.54 20.68
CA THR A 328 19.03 24.77 20.43
C THR A 328 17.67 24.65 21.10
N GLU A 329 17.28 25.70 21.86
CA GLU A 329 15.90 25.86 22.33
C GLU A 329 15.02 26.36 21.19
N VAL A 330 13.85 25.74 21.01
CA VAL A 330 12.88 26.02 19.96
C VAL A 330 11.46 26.04 20.51
N GLY A 331 10.60 26.88 19.96
CA GLY A 331 9.16 26.81 20.17
C GLY A 331 8.53 25.80 19.19
N ILE A 332 7.55 25.05 19.64
CA ILE A 332 6.83 24.03 18.87
C ILE A 332 5.43 24.53 18.54
N LYS A 333 5.11 24.57 17.26
CA LYS A 333 3.83 24.99 16.74
C LYS A 333 3.30 23.97 15.74
N VAL A 334 2.00 23.69 15.78
CA VAL A 334 1.29 22.81 14.83
C VAL A 334 -0.01 23.50 14.45
N ASP A 335 -0.39 23.44 13.18
CA ASP A 335 -1.69 23.96 12.77
C ASP A 335 -2.81 23.08 13.37
N PRO A 336 -3.92 23.63 13.82
CA PRO A 336 -5.04 22.84 14.35
C PRO A 336 -5.60 21.80 13.38
N PHE A 337 -5.42 21.99 12.07
CA PHE A 337 -5.85 21.03 11.05
C PHE A 337 -4.96 19.79 10.98
N ASP A 338 -3.69 19.92 11.37
CA ASP A 338 -2.67 18.87 11.29
C ASP A 338 -2.57 18.04 12.59
N ILE A 339 -3.42 18.33 13.58
CA ILE A 339 -3.56 17.52 14.80
C ILE A 339 -4.77 16.62 14.64
N GLN A 340 -4.53 15.32 14.45
CA GLN A 340 -5.58 14.33 14.28
C GLN A 340 -5.84 13.59 15.58
N ILE A 341 -7.11 13.42 15.93
CA ILE A 341 -7.52 12.75 17.16
C ILE A 341 -8.04 11.37 16.85
N MET A 342 -7.49 10.38 17.53
CA MET A 342 -7.92 8.98 17.42
C MET A 342 -8.44 8.47 18.76
N LYS A 343 -9.42 7.56 18.71
CA LYS A 343 -9.84 6.83 19.89
C LYS A 343 -8.76 5.86 20.32
N LYS A 344 -8.51 5.77 21.61
CA LYS A 344 -7.67 4.68 22.13
C LYS A 344 -8.34 3.33 21.86
N PRO A 345 -7.55 2.29 21.53
CA PRO A 345 -8.09 0.94 21.43
C PRO A 345 -8.77 0.51 22.74
N GLU A 346 -9.84 -0.28 22.62
CA GLU A 346 -10.64 -0.73 23.78
C GLU A 346 -9.91 -1.80 24.62
N SER A 347 -8.87 -2.44 24.05
CA SER A 347 -8.02 -3.45 24.73
C SER A 347 -6.55 -3.32 24.31
N GLU A 348 -5.62 -3.74 25.16
CA GLU A 348 -4.18 -3.80 24.86
C GLU A 348 -3.88 -4.77 23.69
N ASP A 349 -4.78 -5.71 23.38
CA ASP A 349 -4.65 -6.64 22.26
C ASP A 349 -4.92 -5.98 20.89
N GLU A 350 -5.48 -4.78 20.86
CA GLU A 350 -5.69 -3.98 19.64
C GLU A 350 -4.52 -3.03 19.35
N GLU A 351 -3.60 -2.83 20.32
CA GLU A 351 -2.33 -2.19 20.04
C GLU A 351 -1.48 -3.14 19.18
N ALA A 352 -1.05 -2.67 18.02
CA ALA A 352 -0.08 -3.43 17.22
C ALA A 352 1.15 -3.68 18.08
N PRO A 353 1.69 -4.92 18.12
CA PRO A 353 2.93 -5.16 18.83
C PRO A 353 3.99 -4.22 18.26
N ALA A 354 4.66 -3.48 19.14
CA ALA A 354 5.83 -2.70 18.78
C ALA A 354 6.77 -3.63 18.00
N VAL A 355 7.22 -3.20 16.84
CA VAL A 355 8.22 -3.93 16.07
C VAL A 355 9.47 -3.98 16.93
N GLU A 356 9.66 -5.09 17.65
CA GLU A 356 10.98 -5.42 18.18
C GLU A 356 11.89 -5.73 16.98
N GLU A 357 13.06 -5.10 16.99
CA GLU A 357 14.16 -5.02 16.03
C GLU A 357 14.40 -6.18 15.06
#